data_270147be5a926a8bfb7546156827e227
#
_entry.id   270147be5a926a8bfb7546156827e227
#
_cell.length_a   1.000
_cell.length_b   1.000
_cell.length_c   1.000
_cell.angle_alpha   90.00
_cell.angle_beta   90.00
_cell.angle_gamma   90.00
#
_symmetry.space_group_name_H-M   'P 1'
#
loop_
_entity.id
_entity.type
_entity.pdbx_description
1 polymer ?
#
loop_
_entity_poly.entity_id
_entity_poly.type
_entity_poly.pdbx_seq_one_letter_code
_entity_poly.pdbx_strand_id
1 'polypeptide(L)'
;MLVMAVFRSNGVIVLVLFLPILFFLVQKSSRKKAALLAGVVLGAYVLLQSGLNIVLKPESTNAMESLTVPIQQLARTWNYSPELFLEEDQETLFEILPEESLQLYQPKLSDLVKAGFVTENFKKDPAKYAKLWTRIGIKAPATYLNAWLLTSYGFWYPGADIDVYNGTRCYESSSYFSCETEGPGRRDSKLPWLEHWYENLSWTDTVHKIPVVSLPFSPGALCWCYVLGTLFLIASGNWRKAAVFSPVCLNLLTVLLGPTYLVRYVLIFWFALPLYLSICVGVCYTSKDNGKSGKSCVKADKQAAGNLPDGSLFGKAFHESKD
;
A
#
# COMPACT_ATOMS: atom_id res chain seq x y z
N MET A 1 -2.61 -12.65 -7.94
CA MET A 1 -2.28 -11.49 -8.80
C MET A 1 -3.29 -11.28 -9.93
N LEU A 2 -3.54 -12.26 -10.83
CA LEU A 2 -4.48 -12.10 -11.94
C LEU A 2 -5.89 -11.71 -11.48
N VAL A 3 -6.46 -12.43 -10.52
CA VAL A 3 -7.78 -12.12 -9.95
C VAL A 3 -7.82 -10.69 -9.40
N MET A 4 -6.78 -10.29 -8.65
CA MET A 4 -6.67 -8.93 -8.12
C MET A 4 -6.59 -7.87 -9.24
N ALA A 5 -5.87 -8.16 -10.32
CA ALA A 5 -5.75 -7.25 -11.47
C ALA A 5 -7.08 -7.10 -12.24
N VAL A 6 -7.85 -8.18 -12.38
CA VAL A 6 -9.15 -8.17 -13.09
C VAL A 6 -10.21 -7.39 -12.32
N PHE A 7 -10.28 -7.57 -11.00
CA PHE A 7 -11.32 -6.94 -10.18
C PHE A 7 -11.00 -5.54 -9.69
N ARG A 8 -9.74 -5.06 -9.87
CA ARG A 8 -9.33 -3.72 -9.43
C ARG A 8 -8.38 -3.07 -10.43
N SER A 9 -8.68 -1.84 -10.81
CA SER A 9 -7.82 -1.03 -11.67
C SER A 9 -6.40 -0.88 -11.12
N ASN A 10 -6.24 -0.72 -9.80
CA ASN A 10 -4.93 -0.66 -9.15
C ASN A 10 -4.16 -1.99 -9.21
N GLY A 11 -4.87 -3.11 -9.30
CA GLY A 11 -4.27 -4.44 -9.36
C GLY A 11 -3.39 -4.66 -10.59
N VAL A 12 -3.75 -4.09 -11.74
CA VAL A 12 -2.91 -4.17 -12.94
C VAL A 12 -1.62 -3.37 -12.79
N ILE A 13 -1.69 -2.19 -12.16
CA ILE A 13 -0.50 -1.38 -11.89
C ILE A 13 0.47 -2.15 -10.99
N VAL A 14 -0.04 -2.73 -9.89
CA VAL A 14 0.74 -3.59 -9.00
C VAL A 14 1.35 -4.78 -9.75
N LEU A 15 0.56 -5.45 -10.60
CA LEU A 15 1.05 -6.57 -11.41
C LEU A 15 2.20 -6.14 -12.32
N VAL A 16 2.02 -5.07 -13.09
CA VAL A 16 3.03 -4.58 -14.05
C VAL A 16 4.31 -4.16 -13.33
N LEU A 17 4.21 -3.44 -12.22
CA LEU A 17 5.37 -3.02 -11.43
C LEU A 17 6.06 -4.18 -10.71
N PHE A 18 5.34 -5.24 -10.37
CA PHE A 18 5.91 -6.42 -9.73
C PHE A 18 6.67 -7.33 -10.69
N LEU A 19 6.33 -7.37 -11.97
CA LEU A 19 6.97 -8.26 -12.93
C LEU A 19 8.50 -8.07 -13.05
N PRO A 20 9.05 -6.86 -13.12
CA PRO A 20 10.49 -6.63 -13.07
C PRO A 20 11.12 -7.17 -11.77
N ILE A 21 10.47 -6.93 -10.64
CA ILE A 21 10.95 -7.41 -9.33
C ILE A 21 11.00 -8.93 -9.31
N LEU A 22 9.94 -9.58 -9.78
CA LEU A 22 9.88 -11.04 -9.91
C LEU A 22 11.01 -11.59 -10.80
N PHE A 23 11.31 -10.92 -11.92
CA PHE A 23 12.37 -11.33 -12.81
C PHE A 23 13.76 -11.32 -12.14
N PHE A 24 14.02 -10.35 -11.25
CA PHE A 24 15.25 -10.30 -10.46
C PHE A 24 15.28 -11.29 -9.29
N LEU A 25 14.12 -11.63 -8.73
CA LEU A 25 14.00 -12.63 -7.65
C LEU A 25 14.26 -14.05 -8.14
N VAL A 26 13.86 -14.37 -9.37
CA VAL A 26 13.96 -15.71 -9.93
C VAL A 26 15.41 -16.03 -10.34
N GLN A 27 15.83 -17.26 -10.10
CA GLN A 27 17.15 -17.76 -10.52
C GLN A 27 17.33 -17.62 -12.05
N LYS A 28 18.55 -17.34 -12.48
CA LYS A 28 18.90 -17.14 -13.91
C LYS A 28 18.38 -18.27 -14.82
N SER A 29 18.48 -19.53 -14.38
CA SER A 29 17.99 -20.70 -15.09
C SER A 29 16.49 -20.73 -15.32
N SER A 30 15.70 -20.11 -14.45
CA SER A 30 14.23 -20.09 -14.47
C SER A 30 13.64 -18.80 -15.05
N ARG A 31 14.46 -17.84 -15.45
CA ARG A 31 13.99 -16.52 -15.95
C ARG A 31 13.14 -16.64 -17.21
N LYS A 32 13.49 -17.54 -18.13
CA LYS A 32 12.67 -17.79 -19.33
C LYS A 32 11.26 -18.30 -18.97
N LYS A 33 11.17 -19.23 -17.99
CA LYS A 33 9.88 -19.73 -17.50
C LYS A 33 9.08 -18.62 -16.80
N ALA A 34 9.75 -17.79 -15.99
CA ALA A 34 9.12 -16.65 -15.34
C ALA A 34 8.60 -15.61 -16.35
N ALA A 35 9.37 -15.29 -17.38
CA ALA A 35 8.96 -14.39 -18.45
C ALA A 35 7.76 -14.96 -19.24
N LEU A 36 7.78 -16.25 -19.55
CA LEU A 36 6.64 -16.92 -20.21
C LEU A 36 5.39 -16.87 -19.33
N LEU A 37 5.51 -17.20 -18.04
CA LEU A 37 4.41 -17.13 -17.09
C LEU A 37 3.85 -15.69 -16.97
N ALA A 38 4.73 -14.70 -16.91
CA ALA A 38 4.34 -13.29 -16.89
C ALA A 38 3.55 -12.90 -18.15
N GLY A 39 4.02 -13.33 -19.33
CA GLY A 39 3.32 -13.14 -20.60
C GLY A 39 1.94 -13.80 -20.63
N VAL A 40 1.84 -15.04 -20.12
CA VAL A 40 0.56 -15.76 -20.01
C VAL A 40 -0.40 -15.03 -19.06
N VAL A 41 0.07 -14.55 -17.90
CA VAL A 41 -0.75 -13.83 -16.93
C VAL A 41 -1.24 -12.50 -17.50
N LEU A 42 -0.37 -11.74 -18.18
CA LEU A 42 -0.76 -10.49 -18.84
C LEU A 42 -1.73 -10.74 -20.00
N GLY A 43 -1.48 -11.75 -20.82
CA GLY A 43 -2.38 -12.14 -21.91
C GLY A 43 -3.75 -12.56 -21.39
N ALA A 44 -3.79 -13.37 -20.34
CA ALA A 44 -5.04 -13.76 -19.69
C ALA A 44 -5.77 -12.56 -19.10
N TYR A 45 -5.04 -11.60 -18.50
CA TYR A 45 -5.63 -10.35 -18.01
C TYR A 45 -6.30 -9.56 -19.14
N VAL A 46 -5.59 -9.35 -20.25
CA VAL A 46 -6.12 -8.60 -21.41
C VAL A 46 -7.36 -9.27 -21.98
N LEU A 47 -7.32 -10.61 -22.15
CA LEU A 47 -8.45 -11.36 -22.68
C LEU A 47 -9.68 -11.29 -21.76
N LEU A 48 -9.48 -11.49 -20.45
CA LEU A 48 -10.58 -11.42 -19.48
C LEU A 48 -11.15 -10.01 -19.40
N GLN A 49 -10.30 -8.98 -19.32
CA GLN A 49 -10.74 -7.60 -19.26
C GLN A 49 -11.50 -7.17 -20.53
N SER A 50 -10.98 -7.55 -21.69
CA SER A 50 -11.66 -7.28 -22.97
C SER A 50 -13.01 -7.99 -23.04
N GLY A 51 -13.09 -9.25 -22.62
CA GLY A 51 -14.33 -10.00 -22.56
C GLY A 51 -15.35 -9.36 -21.60
N LEU A 52 -14.91 -8.97 -20.40
CA LEU A 52 -15.76 -8.29 -19.42
C LEU A 52 -16.26 -6.94 -19.96
N ASN A 53 -15.41 -6.16 -20.60
CA ASN A 53 -15.80 -4.86 -21.15
C ASN A 53 -16.83 -5.00 -22.29
N ILE A 54 -16.74 -6.05 -23.10
CA ILE A 54 -17.73 -6.33 -24.17
C ILE A 54 -19.10 -6.72 -23.56
N VAL A 55 -19.07 -7.55 -22.50
CA VAL A 55 -20.30 -8.07 -21.89
C VAL A 55 -20.96 -7.03 -20.98
N LEU A 56 -20.16 -6.39 -20.10
CA LEU A 56 -20.68 -5.52 -19.04
C LEU A 56 -20.81 -4.04 -19.46
N LYS A 57 -20.13 -3.64 -20.55
CA LYS A 57 -20.12 -2.25 -21.05
C LYS A 57 -20.00 -1.22 -19.91
N PRO A 58 -19.00 -1.32 -19.03
CA PRO A 58 -18.91 -0.45 -17.86
C PRO A 58 -18.77 1.01 -18.28
N GLU A 59 -19.47 1.89 -17.61
CA GLU A 59 -19.27 3.33 -17.76
C GLU A 59 -17.84 3.70 -17.37
N SER A 60 -17.19 4.55 -18.16
CA SER A 60 -15.80 4.93 -17.93
C SER A 60 -15.67 6.00 -16.84
N THR A 61 -15.75 5.62 -15.60
CA THR A 61 -15.48 6.51 -14.43
C THR A 61 -13.97 6.63 -14.12
N ASN A 62 -13.12 5.94 -14.86
CA ASN A 62 -11.69 5.78 -14.55
C ASN A 62 -10.90 7.09 -14.49
N ALA A 63 -11.25 8.11 -15.29
CA ALA A 63 -10.53 9.38 -15.29
C ALA A 63 -10.74 10.14 -13.96
N MET A 64 -11.97 10.25 -13.50
CA MET A 64 -12.32 10.92 -12.25
C MET A 64 -11.66 10.24 -11.03
N GLU A 65 -11.66 8.92 -10.97
CA GLU A 65 -11.03 8.18 -9.88
C GLU A 65 -9.50 8.35 -9.84
N SER A 66 -8.87 8.45 -11.01
CA SER A 66 -7.42 8.68 -11.12
C SER A 66 -7.01 10.10 -10.74
N LEU A 67 -7.93 11.06 -10.77
CA LEU A 67 -7.71 12.47 -10.47
C LEU A 67 -8.11 12.87 -9.06
N THR A 68 -8.41 11.91 -8.18
CA THR A 68 -8.84 12.18 -6.80
C THR A 68 -7.92 13.15 -6.07
N VAL A 69 -6.60 12.92 -6.10
CA VAL A 69 -5.64 13.81 -5.41
C VAL A 69 -5.60 15.20 -6.03
N PRO A 70 -5.44 15.37 -7.35
CA PRO A 70 -5.54 16.70 -7.98
C PRO A 70 -6.84 17.45 -7.69
N ILE A 71 -7.99 16.77 -7.74
CA ILE A 71 -9.30 17.36 -7.42
C ILE A 71 -9.33 17.87 -5.97
N GLN A 72 -8.90 17.07 -5.01
CA GLN A 72 -8.84 17.46 -3.61
C GLN A 72 -7.87 18.62 -3.34
N GLN A 73 -6.75 18.65 -4.06
CA GLN A 73 -5.77 19.72 -3.95
C GLN A 73 -6.33 21.05 -4.44
N LEU A 74 -6.97 21.05 -5.62
CA LEU A 74 -7.63 22.23 -6.16
C LEU A 74 -8.79 22.70 -5.26
N ALA A 75 -9.65 21.77 -4.84
CA ALA A 75 -10.79 22.08 -3.98
C ALA A 75 -10.34 22.66 -2.63
N ARG A 76 -9.31 22.08 -2.00
CA ARG A 76 -8.75 22.63 -0.77
C ARG A 76 -8.21 24.03 -0.97
N THR A 77 -7.44 24.26 -2.04
CA THR A 77 -6.84 25.56 -2.29
C THR A 77 -7.91 26.60 -2.57
N TRP A 78 -8.96 26.25 -3.32
CA TRP A 78 -10.11 27.13 -3.53
C TRP A 78 -10.79 27.53 -2.21
N ASN A 79 -11.00 26.60 -1.30
CA ASN A 79 -11.70 26.89 -0.03
C ASN A 79 -10.86 27.67 0.99
N TYR A 80 -9.53 27.58 0.94
CA TYR A 80 -8.65 28.20 1.95
C TYR A 80 -7.81 29.36 1.45
N SER A 81 -7.65 29.49 0.14
CA SER A 81 -6.82 30.53 -0.48
C SER A 81 -7.33 30.87 -1.90
N PRO A 82 -8.60 31.27 -2.06
CA PRO A 82 -9.21 31.56 -3.36
C PRO A 82 -8.50 32.69 -4.10
N GLU A 83 -7.84 33.61 -3.39
CA GLU A 83 -7.07 34.73 -3.91
C GLU A 83 -5.87 34.32 -4.78
N LEU A 84 -5.46 33.04 -4.71
CA LEU A 84 -4.37 32.52 -5.55
C LEU A 84 -4.81 32.26 -7.00
N PHE A 85 -6.12 32.16 -7.23
CA PHE A 85 -6.69 31.93 -8.55
C PHE A 85 -7.00 33.28 -9.25
N LEU A 86 -6.32 33.53 -10.34
CA LEU A 86 -6.67 34.63 -11.22
C LEU A 86 -8.04 34.38 -11.87
N GLU A 87 -8.70 35.41 -12.42
CA GLU A 87 -10.00 35.23 -13.08
C GLU A 87 -9.97 34.14 -14.16
N GLU A 88 -8.91 34.10 -14.99
CA GLU A 88 -8.69 33.04 -15.98
C GLU A 88 -8.53 31.64 -15.35
N ASP A 89 -7.91 31.57 -14.15
CA ASP A 89 -7.77 30.31 -13.39
C ASP A 89 -9.11 29.81 -12.86
N GLN A 90 -9.96 30.75 -12.40
CA GLN A 90 -11.29 30.44 -11.90
C GLN A 90 -12.20 29.92 -13.02
N GLU A 91 -12.23 30.60 -14.16
CA GLU A 91 -12.98 30.14 -15.34
C GLU A 91 -12.54 28.72 -15.74
N THR A 92 -11.22 28.52 -15.84
CA THR A 92 -10.68 27.18 -16.18
C THR A 92 -11.03 26.11 -15.14
N LEU A 93 -11.03 26.46 -13.84
CA LEU A 93 -11.39 25.54 -12.76
C LEU A 93 -12.87 25.16 -12.84
N PHE A 94 -13.72 26.16 -13.03
CA PHE A 94 -15.18 25.94 -13.04
C PHE A 94 -15.68 25.17 -14.26
N GLU A 95 -14.90 25.10 -15.35
CA GLU A 95 -15.20 24.22 -16.48
C GLU A 95 -15.22 22.73 -16.08
N ILE A 96 -14.41 22.34 -15.11
CA ILE A 96 -14.29 20.92 -14.67
C ILE A 96 -14.82 20.67 -13.26
N LEU A 97 -14.85 21.67 -12.40
CA LEU A 97 -15.30 21.61 -11.02
C LEU A 97 -16.16 22.85 -10.72
N PRO A 98 -17.49 22.77 -10.86
CA PRO A 98 -18.39 23.86 -10.50
C PRO A 98 -18.17 24.34 -9.06
N GLU A 99 -18.40 25.62 -8.81
CA GLU A 99 -18.17 26.22 -7.51
C GLU A 99 -18.94 25.53 -6.38
N GLU A 100 -20.19 25.12 -6.65
CA GLU A 100 -21.02 24.40 -5.69
C GLU A 100 -20.36 23.09 -5.25
N SER A 101 -19.68 22.40 -6.19
CA SER A 101 -18.96 21.16 -5.86
C SER A 101 -17.70 21.44 -5.06
N LEU A 102 -16.99 22.52 -5.33
CA LEU A 102 -15.80 22.93 -4.57
C LEU A 102 -16.15 23.27 -3.12
N GLN A 103 -17.32 23.87 -2.87
CA GLN A 103 -17.82 24.19 -1.53
C GLN A 103 -18.14 22.95 -0.70
N LEU A 104 -18.36 21.78 -1.33
CA LEU A 104 -18.57 20.50 -0.67
C LEU A 104 -17.26 19.84 -0.21
N TYR A 105 -16.13 20.53 -0.29
CA TYR A 105 -14.83 19.99 0.09
C TYR A 105 -14.81 19.49 1.52
N GLN A 106 -14.41 18.23 1.67
CA GLN A 106 -14.11 17.61 2.95
C GLN A 106 -12.73 16.96 2.92
N PRO A 107 -11.89 17.20 3.95
CA PRO A 107 -10.51 16.70 3.96
C PRO A 107 -10.38 15.17 3.79
N LYS A 108 -11.33 14.43 4.35
CA LYS A 108 -11.32 12.96 4.41
C LYS A 108 -12.10 12.29 3.28
N LEU A 109 -13.03 13.01 2.64
CA LEU A 109 -13.99 12.47 1.69
C LEU A 109 -13.92 13.22 0.37
N SER A 110 -13.36 12.55 -0.64
CA SER A 110 -13.24 13.14 -1.98
C SER A 110 -14.51 13.03 -2.82
N ASP A 111 -15.42 12.14 -2.46
CA ASP A 111 -16.53 11.73 -3.32
C ASP A 111 -17.53 12.88 -3.55
N LEU A 112 -17.71 13.76 -2.57
CA LEU A 112 -18.61 14.91 -2.69
C LEU A 112 -18.13 15.89 -3.76
N VAL A 113 -16.85 16.24 -3.78
CA VAL A 113 -16.28 17.12 -4.80
C VAL A 113 -16.21 16.42 -6.15
N LYS A 114 -15.81 15.15 -6.16
CA LYS A 114 -15.74 14.36 -7.40
C LYS A 114 -17.07 14.21 -8.11
N ALA A 115 -18.19 14.15 -7.37
CA ALA A 115 -19.52 14.02 -7.96
C ALA A 115 -19.85 15.15 -8.96
N GLY A 116 -19.27 16.33 -8.75
CA GLY A 116 -19.44 17.45 -9.68
C GLY A 116 -18.37 17.55 -10.78
N PHE A 117 -17.43 16.60 -10.87
CA PHE A 117 -16.38 16.66 -11.85
C PHE A 117 -16.87 16.41 -13.29
N VAL A 118 -16.69 17.39 -14.16
CA VAL A 118 -17.13 17.35 -15.56
C VAL A 118 -16.08 16.66 -16.43
N THR A 119 -16.16 15.33 -16.48
CA THR A 119 -15.22 14.45 -17.20
C THR A 119 -15.11 14.79 -18.68
N GLU A 120 -16.22 15.20 -19.33
CA GLU A 120 -16.25 15.52 -20.76
C GLU A 120 -15.40 16.74 -21.10
N ASN A 121 -15.44 17.79 -20.26
CA ASN A 121 -14.60 18.96 -20.44
C ASN A 121 -13.13 18.62 -20.20
N PHE A 122 -12.84 17.87 -19.16
CA PHE A 122 -11.46 17.41 -18.89
C PHE A 122 -10.87 16.63 -20.07
N LYS A 123 -11.62 15.74 -20.71
CA LYS A 123 -11.15 14.95 -21.86
C LYS A 123 -10.83 15.78 -23.10
N LYS A 124 -11.46 16.96 -23.27
CA LYS A 124 -11.20 17.83 -24.43
C LYS A 124 -9.79 18.41 -24.42
N ASP A 125 -9.30 18.85 -23.27
CA ASP A 125 -7.95 19.41 -23.11
C ASP A 125 -7.35 19.10 -21.72
N PRO A 126 -6.90 17.86 -21.46
CA PRO A 126 -6.28 17.52 -20.19
C PRO A 126 -5.04 18.36 -19.85
N ALA A 127 -4.33 18.85 -20.88
CA ALA A 127 -3.12 19.64 -20.67
C ALA A 127 -3.42 21.03 -20.10
N LYS A 128 -4.53 21.65 -20.46
CA LYS A 128 -5.01 22.92 -19.89
C LYS A 128 -5.17 22.80 -18.37
N TYR A 129 -5.85 21.76 -17.92
CA TYR A 129 -6.14 21.53 -16.50
C TYR A 129 -4.91 21.07 -15.71
N ALA A 130 -4.01 20.31 -16.33
CA ALA A 130 -2.72 19.96 -15.73
C ALA A 130 -1.85 21.22 -15.53
N LYS A 131 -1.86 22.17 -16.45
CA LYS A 131 -1.17 23.47 -16.29
C LYS A 131 -1.76 24.28 -15.15
N LEU A 132 -3.10 24.37 -15.04
CA LEU A 132 -3.78 25.02 -13.92
C LEU A 132 -3.35 24.39 -12.60
N TRP A 133 -3.48 23.05 -12.48
CA TRP A 133 -3.09 22.32 -11.27
C TRP A 133 -1.64 22.56 -10.88
N THR A 134 -0.70 22.53 -11.84
CA THR A 134 0.72 22.77 -11.58
C THR A 134 0.96 24.21 -11.13
N ARG A 135 0.35 25.20 -11.79
CA ARG A 135 0.50 26.63 -11.47
C ARG A 135 0.03 26.94 -10.05
N ILE A 136 -1.13 26.44 -9.67
CA ILE A 136 -1.69 26.62 -8.33
C ILE A 136 -0.84 25.85 -7.29
N GLY A 137 -0.39 24.65 -7.61
CA GLY A 137 0.46 23.84 -6.73
C GLY A 137 1.80 24.49 -6.41
N ILE A 138 2.40 25.19 -7.37
CA ILE A 138 3.63 25.98 -7.16
C ILE A 138 3.37 27.18 -6.23
N LYS A 139 2.20 27.83 -6.33
CA LYS A 139 1.81 28.94 -5.46
C LYS A 139 1.46 28.47 -4.03
N ALA A 140 0.89 27.26 -3.87
CA ALA A 140 0.39 26.74 -2.61
C ALA A 140 0.87 25.29 -2.30
N PRO A 141 2.19 25.01 -2.26
CA PRO A 141 2.70 23.65 -2.11
C PRO A 141 2.33 23.01 -0.76
N ALA A 142 2.27 23.81 0.31
CA ALA A 142 1.87 23.32 1.63
C ALA A 142 0.39 22.90 1.66
N THR A 143 -0.50 23.63 0.98
CA THR A 143 -1.92 23.30 0.87
C THR A 143 -2.12 22.01 0.08
N TYR A 144 -1.35 21.83 -1.00
CA TYR A 144 -1.36 20.61 -1.80
C TYR A 144 -0.88 19.39 -1.02
N LEU A 145 0.22 19.55 -0.27
CA LEU A 145 0.73 18.49 0.59
C LEU A 145 -0.29 18.13 1.67
N ASN A 146 -0.89 19.12 2.32
CA ASN A 146 -1.93 18.92 3.33
C ASN A 146 -3.17 18.20 2.76
N ALA A 147 -3.62 18.59 1.57
CA ALA A 147 -4.75 17.91 0.92
C ALA A 147 -4.46 16.43 0.73
N TRP A 148 -3.28 16.09 0.18
CA TRP A 148 -2.85 14.71 0.00
C TRP A 148 -2.69 13.94 1.32
N LEU A 149 -2.05 14.54 2.32
CA LEU A 149 -1.88 13.91 3.64
C LEU A 149 -3.22 13.62 4.31
N LEU A 150 -4.17 14.55 4.26
CA LEU A 150 -5.49 14.40 4.86
C LEU A 150 -6.36 13.36 4.12
N THR A 151 -6.25 13.28 2.80
CA THR A 151 -6.97 12.28 2.00
C THR A 151 -6.41 10.87 2.23
N SER A 152 -5.11 10.72 2.48
CA SER A 152 -4.44 9.44 2.61
C SER A 152 -4.18 8.98 4.05
N TYR A 153 -4.38 9.83 5.06
CA TYR A 153 -3.88 9.60 6.42
C TYR A 153 -4.39 8.30 7.05
N GLY A 154 -5.58 7.86 6.72
CA GLY A 154 -6.16 6.62 7.23
C GLY A 154 -5.38 5.36 6.84
N PHE A 155 -4.55 5.43 5.79
CA PHE A 155 -3.74 4.30 5.38
C PHE A 155 -2.41 4.18 6.14
N TRP A 156 -1.89 5.26 6.71
CA TRP A 156 -0.55 5.28 7.31
C TRP A 156 -0.50 5.82 8.76
N TYR A 157 -1.53 6.50 9.23
CA TYR A 157 -1.60 6.98 10.61
C TYR A 157 -2.25 5.92 11.52
N PRO A 158 -1.53 5.36 12.51
CA PRO A 158 -2.06 4.26 13.33
C PRO A 158 -3.28 4.62 14.17
N GLY A 159 -3.40 5.88 14.56
CA GLY A 159 -4.54 6.41 15.32
C GLY A 159 -5.67 6.96 14.46
N ALA A 160 -5.66 6.70 13.14
CA ALA A 160 -6.74 7.15 12.28
C ALA A 160 -8.04 6.43 12.61
N ASP A 161 -9.06 7.19 12.88
CA ASP A 161 -10.44 6.72 12.92
C ASP A 161 -10.94 6.59 11.47
N ILE A 162 -11.32 5.37 11.08
CA ILE A 162 -11.88 5.12 9.75
C ILE A 162 -13.37 5.40 9.81
N ASP A 163 -13.70 6.66 10.00
CA ASP A 163 -15.06 7.17 9.95
C ASP A 163 -15.21 8.12 8.76
N VAL A 164 -15.31 7.54 7.57
CA VAL A 164 -15.42 8.31 6.32
C VAL A 164 -16.87 8.71 6.06
N TYR A 165 -17.81 7.85 6.43
CA TYR A 165 -19.23 8.02 6.18
C TYR A 165 -20.01 8.07 7.50
N ASN A 166 -19.85 9.13 8.30
CA ASN A 166 -20.66 9.44 9.46
C ASN A 166 -20.93 8.26 10.42
N GLY A 167 -19.88 7.63 10.94
CA GLY A 167 -19.98 6.59 11.95
C GLY A 167 -19.86 5.16 11.43
N THR A 168 -19.74 4.94 10.13
CA THR A 168 -19.40 3.60 9.60
C THR A 168 -17.89 3.42 9.59
N ARG A 169 -17.39 2.52 10.38
CA ARG A 169 -15.96 2.18 10.42
C ARG A 169 -15.51 1.24 9.29
N CYS A 170 -16.37 1.06 8.29
CA CYS A 170 -16.08 0.40 7.00
C CYS A 170 -15.58 -1.04 7.04
N TYR A 171 -15.81 -1.77 8.12
CA TYR A 171 -15.66 -3.24 8.11
C TYR A 171 -16.86 -3.88 7.43
N GLU A 172 -17.97 -3.18 7.46
CA GLU A 172 -19.18 -3.54 6.76
C GLU A 172 -19.59 -2.41 5.83
N SER A 173 -19.71 -2.70 4.54
CA SER A 173 -20.23 -1.76 3.56
C SER A 173 -21.73 -1.94 3.40
N SER A 174 -22.51 -1.36 4.30
CA SER A 174 -23.98 -1.45 4.24
C SER A 174 -24.55 -0.91 2.94
N SER A 175 -23.97 0.15 2.37
CA SER A 175 -24.49 0.79 1.16
C SER A 175 -24.40 -0.07 -0.11
N TYR A 176 -23.43 -0.99 -0.21
CA TYR A 176 -23.29 -1.89 -1.36
C TYR A 176 -24.05 -3.22 -1.20
N PHE A 177 -24.46 -3.55 0.00
CA PHE A 177 -25.16 -4.80 0.30
C PHE A 177 -26.59 -4.60 0.79
N SER A 178 -27.02 -3.37 1.02
CA SER A 178 -28.40 -3.02 1.34
C SER A 178 -29.26 -2.89 0.08
N CYS A 179 -29.19 -3.89 -0.80
CA CYS A 179 -30.04 -3.97 -1.97
C CYS A 179 -31.44 -4.51 -1.61
N GLU A 180 -31.98 -4.13 -0.48
CA GLU A 180 -33.31 -4.58 -0.04
C GLU A 180 -34.41 -4.16 -1.00
N THR A 181 -34.18 -3.09 -1.77
CA THR A 181 -35.12 -2.58 -2.76
C THR A 181 -34.85 -3.10 -4.19
N GLU A 182 -33.69 -3.71 -4.44
CA GLU A 182 -33.24 -4.04 -5.80
C GLU A 182 -33.23 -5.56 -6.11
N GLY A 183 -33.83 -6.39 -5.29
CA GLY A 183 -33.98 -7.83 -5.60
C GLY A 183 -32.98 -8.73 -4.84
N PRO A 184 -32.30 -9.68 -5.47
CA PRO A 184 -31.69 -10.85 -4.77
C PRO A 184 -30.56 -10.56 -3.77
N GLY A 185 -30.34 -9.32 -3.41
CA GLY A 185 -29.33 -8.89 -2.44
C GLY A 185 -29.75 -8.98 -0.98
N ARG A 186 -30.79 -9.75 -0.64
CA ARG A 186 -31.19 -9.94 0.76
C ARG A 186 -30.06 -10.55 1.56
N ARG A 187 -29.75 -9.88 2.65
CA ARG A 187 -28.74 -10.24 3.60
C ARG A 187 -29.27 -11.32 4.53
N ASP A 188 -28.94 -12.55 4.24
CA ASP A 188 -29.33 -13.72 5.03
C ASP A 188 -28.05 -14.42 5.49
N SER A 189 -27.53 -14.01 6.65
CA SER A 189 -26.32 -14.60 7.19
C SER A 189 -26.60 -15.99 7.74
N LYS A 190 -25.84 -16.98 7.27
CA LYS A 190 -25.86 -18.35 7.84
C LYS A 190 -25.13 -18.45 9.18
N LEU A 191 -24.43 -17.38 9.59
CA LEU A 191 -23.68 -17.28 10.83
C LEU A 191 -24.04 -15.97 11.57
N PRO A 192 -25.25 -15.88 12.17
CA PRO A 192 -25.73 -14.64 12.79
C PRO A 192 -24.79 -14.06 13.85
N TRP A 193 -24.10 -14.92 14.63
CA TRP A 193 -23.14 -14.47 15.61
C TRP A 193 -21.94 -13.72 15.02
N LEU A 194 -21.47 -14.16 13.84
CA LEU A 194 -20.37 -13.52 13.13
C LEU A 194 -20.82 -12.18 12.51
N GLU A 195 -22.05 -12.14 12.01
CA GLU A 195 -22.66 -10.91 11.49
C GLU A 195 -22.77 -9.86 12.61
N HIS A 196 -23.33 -10.20 13.77
CA HIS A 196 -23.40 -9.30 14.92
C HIS A 196 -22.02 -8.85 15.41
N TRP A 197 -21.02 -9.73 15.33
CA TRP A 197 -19.66 -9.36 15.70
C TRP A 197 -19.11 -8.30 14.73
N TYR A 198 -19.30 -8.46 13.41
CA TYR A 198 -18.88 -7.47 12.42
C TYR A 198 -19.68 -6.17 12.52
N GLU A 199 -20.97 -6.23 12.77
CA GLU A 199 -21.80 -5.06 13.01
C GLU A 199 -21.29 -4.26 14.22
N ASN A 200 -21.07 -4.93 15.33
CA ASN A 200 -20.50 -4.28 16.52
C ASN A 200 -19.14 -3.66 16.25
N LEU A 201 -18.27 -4.37 15.53
CA LEU A 201 -16.96 -3.87 15.16
C LEU A 201 -17.05 -2.64 14.25
N SER A 202 -18.06 -2.59 13.37
CA SER A 202 -18.27 -1.53 12.40
C SER A 202 -18.91 -0.28 13.02
N TRP A 203 -19.84 -0.46 13.97
CA TRP A 203 -20.65 0.62 14.51
C TRP A 203 -20.23 1.08 15.90
N THR A 204 -19.40 0.32 16.63
CA THR A 204 -18.99 0.68 17.99
C THR A 204 -17.51 1.02 18.08
N ASP A 205 -17.18 1.91 19.02
CA ASP A 205 -15.80 2.30 19.32
C ASP A 205 -15.07 1.33 20.25
N THR A 206 -15.75 0.28 20.70
CA THR A 206 -15.28 -0.54 21.83
C THR A 206 -13.89 -1.10 21.59
N VAL A 207 -13.66 -1.75 20.45
CA VAL A 207 -12.36 -2.36 20.12
C VAL A 207 -11.31 -1.28 19.81
N HIS A 208 -11.72 -0.18 19.16
CA HIS A 208 -10.82 0.91 18.74
C HIS A 208 -10.31 1.76 19.92
N LYS A 209 -11.02 1.78 21.04
CA LYS A 209 -10.61 2.48 22.27
C LYS A 209 -9.63 1.71 23.13
N ILE A 210 -9.46 0.40 22.90
CA ILE A 210 -8.55 -0.42 23.69
C ILE A 210 -7.15 -0.37 23.05
N PRO A 211 -6.15 0.23 23.72
CA PRO A 211 -4.78 0.24 23.22
C PRO A 211 -4.28 -1.18 22.94
N VAL A 212 -3.43 -1.35 21.95
CA VAL A 212 -2.88 -2.63 21.48
C VAL A 212 -3.92 -3.51 20.77
N VAL A 213 -5.11 -3.70 21.34
CA VAL A 213 -6.19 -4.49 20.71
C VAL A 213 -6.68 -3.83 19.42
N SER A 214 -6.66 -2.51 19.36
CA SER A 214 -7.02 -1.73 18.16
C SER A 214 -6.02 -1.87 17.00
N LEU A 215 -4.75 -2.18 17.29
CA LEU A 215 -3.68 -2.20 16.28
C LEU A 215 -3.95 -3.16 15.10
N PRO A 216 -4.39 -4.41 15.32
CA PRO A 216 -4.74 -5.33 14.22
C PRO A 216 -5.88 -4.83 13.32
N PHE A 217 -6.70 -3.90 13.81
CA PHE A 217 -7.82 -3.33 13.07
C PHE A 217 -7.48 -1.99 12.39
N SER A 218 -6.28 -1.46 12.65
CA SER A 218 -5.81 -0.20 12.07
C SER A 218 -4.99 -0.45 10.79
N PRO A 219 -5.45 0.03 9.62
CA PRO A 219 -4.65 -0.01 8.39
C PRO A 219 -3.29 0.68 8.57
N GLY A 220 -3.27 1.82 9.29
CA GLY A 220 -2.03 2.56 9.56
C GLY A 220 -1.04 1.77 10.41
N ALA A 221 -1.49 1.06 11.44
CA ALA A 221 -0.62 0.20 12.23
C ALA A 221 -0.04 -0.95 11.41
N LEU A 222 -0.86 -1.59 10.57
CA LEU A 222 -0.41 -2.64 9.65
C LEU A 222 0.55 -2.10 8.60
N CYS A 223 0.31 -0.89 8.07
CA CYS A 223 1.23 -0.21 7.17
C CYS A 223 2.63 -0.13 7.78
N TRP A 224 2.75 0.37 9.01
CA TRP A 224 4.04 0.45 9.71
C TRP A 224 4.62 -0.92 10.04
N CYS A 225 3.81 -1.92 10.34
CA CYS A 225 4.27 -3.30 10.51
C CYS A 225 5.00 -3.79 9.23
N TYR A 226 4.42 -3.56 8.05
CA TYR A 226 5.05 -3.90 6.77
C TYR A 226 6.30 -3.07 6.48
N VAL A 227 6.28 -1.77 6.74
CA VAL A 227 7.44 -0.90 6.53
C VAL A 227 8.61 -1.34 7.42
N LEU A 228 8.39 -1.44 8.74
CA LEU A 228 9.43 -1.79 9.70
C LEU A 228 9.96 -3.21 9.50
N GLY A 229 9.10 -4.18 9.26
CA GLY A 229 9.52 -5.55 9.00
C GLY A 229 10.24 -5.69 7.65
N THR A 230 9.88 -4.92 6.63
CA THR A 230 10.61 -4.89 5.36
C THR A 230 12.01 -4.30 5.54
N LEU A 231 12.14 -3.20 6.29
CA LEU A 231 13.43 -2.63 6.66
C LEU A 231 14.27 -3.62 7.46
N PHE A 232 13.65 -4.34 8.42
CA PHE A 232 14.32 -5.40 9.17
C PHE A 232 14.83 -6.53 8.27
N LEU A 233 14.04 -7.01 7.32
CA LEU A 233 14.45 -8.06 6.38
C LEU A 233 15.62 -7.59 5.50
N ILE A 234 15.60 -6.35 5.04
CA ILE A 234 16.69 -5.76 4.25
C ILE A 234 17.96 -5.62 5.10
N ALA A 235 17.86 -5.05 6.31
CA ALA A 235 18.98 -4.88 7.23
C ALA A 235 19.60 -6.21 7.66
N SER A 236 18.79 -7.28 7.73
CA SER A 236 19.26 -8.65 8.01
C SER A 236 19.84 -9.37 6.78
N GLY A 237 20.05 -8.69 5.66
CA GLY A 237 20.57 -9.29 4.42
C GLY A 237 19.56 -10.16 3.65
N ASN A 238 18.30 -10.21 4.08
CA ASN A 238 17.25 -11.05 3.49
C ASN A 238 16.39 -10.28 2.46
N TRP A 239 17.00 -9.41 1.66
CA TRP A 239 16.31 -8.54 0.70
C TRP A 239 15.38 -9.31 -0.27
N ARG A 240 15.72 -10.57 -0.64
CA ARG A 240 14.86 -11.40 -1.48
C ARG A 240 13.55 -11.75 -0.80
N LYS A 241 13.57 -12.01 0.51
CA LYS A 241 12.34 -12.25 1.29
C LYS A 241 11.51 -10.98 1.41
N ALA A 242 12.16 -9.83 1.62
CA ALA A 242 11.49 -8.53 1.59
C ALA A 242 10.81 -8.27 0.23
N ALA A 243 11.51 -8.54 -0.88
CA ALA A 243 11.00 -8.31 -2.22
C ALA A 243 9.79 -9.20 -2.60
N VAL A 244 9.59 -10.35 -1.95
CA VAL A 244 8.36 -11.17 -2.12
C VAL A 244 7.11 -10.39 -1.68
N PHE A 245 7.24 -9.48 -0.71
CA PHE A 245 6.12 -8.66 -0.22
C PHE A 245 5.98 -7.32 -0.94
N SER A 246 6.78 -7.06 -1.96
CA SER A 246 6.64 -5.83 -2.76
C SER A 246 5.22 -5.61 -3.32
N PRO A 247 4.39 -6.62 -3.68
CA PRO A 247 3.01 -6.38 -4.06
C PRO A 247 2.17 -5.67 -2.98
N VAL A 248 2.44 -5.92 -1.70
CA VAL A 248 1.77 -5.24 -0.58
C VAL A 248 2.18 -3.77 -0.55
N CYS A 249 3.49 -3.49 -0.65
CA CYS A 249 4.01 -2.12 -0.68
C CYS A 249 3.56 -1.37 -1.95
N LEU A 250 3.55 -2.02 -3.11
CA LEU A 250 3.07 -1.44 -4.36
C LEU A 250 1.57 -1.13 -4.29
N ASN A 251 0.76 -2.01 -3.68
CA ASN A 251 -0.65 -1.71 -3.46
C ASN A 251 -0.82 -0.48 -2.55
N LEU A 252 -0.05 -0.38 -1.48
CA LEU A 252 -0.05 0.80 -0.62
C LEU A 252 0.27 2.07 -1.42
N LEU A 253 1.32 2.06 -2.24
CA LEU A 253 1.69 3.22 -3.06
C LEU A 253 0.56 3.62 -4.02
N THR A 254 -0.15 2.66 -4.62
CA THR A 254 -1.28 2.96 -5.50
C THR A 254 -2.46 3.60 -4.76
N VAL A 255 -2.76 3.16 -3.54
CA VAL A 255 -3.88 3.73 -2.76
C VAL A 255 -3.54 5.07 -2.13
N LEU A 256 -2.27 5.37 -1.86
CA LEU A 256 -1.84 6.70 -1.40
C LEU A 256 -2.06 7.79 -2.47
N LEU A 257 -2.09 7.43 -3.74
CA LEU A 257 -2.36 8.32 -4.88
C LEU A 257 -3.82 8.24 -5.35
N GLY A 258 -4.61 7.44 -4.68
CA GLY A 258 -5.95 7.07 -5.12
C GLY A 258 -7.07 7.66 -4.27
N PRO A 259 -8.14 6.90 -4.13
CA PRO A 259 -9.40 7.36 -3.53
C PRO A 259 -9.29 7.56 -2.02
N THR A 260 -10.41 8.02 -1.46
CA THR A 260 -10.68 8.07 -0.01
C THR A 260 -10.25 6.76 0.69
N TYR A 261 -9.71 6.88 1.90
CA TYR A 261 -9.21 5.72 2.65
C TYR A 261 -10.35 4.83 3.17
N LEU A 262 -10.52 3.71 2.48
CA LEU A 262 -11.45 2.64 2.86
C LEU A 262 -10.67 1.35 3.10
N VAL A 263 -11.09 0.58 4.12
CA VAL A 263 -10.45 -0.72 4.47
C VAL A 263 -10.37 -1.67 3.27
N ARG A 264 -11.41 -1.69 2.43
CA ARG A 264 -11.45 -2.54 1.22
C ARG A 264 -10.25 -2.35 0.27
N TYR A 265 -9.59 -1.20 0.32
CA TYR A 265 -8.44 -0.92 -0.55
C TYR A 265 -7.14 -1.54 -0.05
N VAL A 266 -7.07 -1.86 1.24
CA VAL A 266 -5.88 -2.40 1.90
C VAL A 266 -6.10 -3.75 2.58
N LEU A 267 -7.15 -4.49 2.20
CA LEU A 267 -7.43 -5.83 2.72
C LEU A 267 -6.24 -6.79 2.61
N ILE A 268 -5.37 -6.57 1.62
CA ILE A 268 -4.13 -7.34 1.46
C ILE A 268 -3.24 -7.29 2.71
N PHE A 269 -3.33 -6.23 3.53
CA PHE A 269 -2.56 -6.13 4.77
C PHE A 269 -2.94 -7.26 5.75
N TRP A 270 -4.21 -7.56 5.89
CA TRP A 270 -4.67 -8.65 6.75
C TRP A 270 -4.36 -10.02 6.18
N PHE A 271 -4.63 -10.23 4.90
CA PHE A 271 -4.41 -11.54 4.27
C PHE A 271 -2.93 -11.95 4.18
N ALA A 272 -2.04 -11.01 3.97
CA ALA A 272 -0.60 -11.28 3.86
C ALA A 272 0.12 -11.31 5.22
N LEU A 273 -0.50 -10.78 6.29
CA LEU A 273 0.14 -10.59 7.60
C LEU A 273 0.67 -11.88 8.24
N PRO A 274 -0.08 -13.00 8.29
CA PRO A 274 0.41 -14.22 8.91
C PRO A 274 1.67 -14.77 8.24
N LEU A 275 1.69 -14.77 6.91
CA LEU A 275 2.86 -15.18 6.14
C LEU A 275 4.04 -14.24 6.35
N TYR A 276 3.77 -12.93 6.36
CA TYR A 276 4.78 -11.90 6.57
C TYR A 276 5.47 -12.05 7.93
N LEU A 277 4.69 -12.15 9.00
CA LEU A 277 5.20 -12.32 10.36
C LEU A 277 5.99 -13.62 10.51
N SER A 278 5.52 -14.73 9.92
CA SER A 278 6.22 -16.00 9.99
C SER A 278 7.61 -15.94 9.34
N ILE A 279 7.75 -15.19 8.24
CA ILE A 279 9.05 -14.98 7.57
C ILE A 279 9.96 -14.08 8.40
N CYS A 280 9.46 -12.99 8.98
CA CYS A 280 10.23 -12.11 9.86
C CYS A 280 10.74 -12.87 11.09
N VAL A 281 9.87 -13.61 11.76
CA VAL A 281 10.21 -14.44 12.92
C VAL A 281 11.23 -15.53 12.55
N GLY A 282 11.05 -16.21 11.42
CA GLY A 282 12.00 -17.22 10.93
C GLY A 282 13.42 -16.63 10.70
N VAL A 283 13.52 -15.40 10.22
CA VAL A 283 14.81 -14.70 10.07
C VAL A 283 15.43 -14.38 11.43
N CYS A 284 14.63 -13.96 12.42
CA CYS A 284 15.12 -13.74 13.79
C CYS A 284 15.71 -15.02 14.41
N TYR A 285 15.06 -16.16 14.25
CA TYR A 285 15.56 -17.43 14.80
C TYR A 285 16.86 -17.87 14.13
N THR A 286 16.95 -17.86 12.82
CA THR A 286 18.17 -18.26 12.09
C THR A 286 19.37 -17.33 12.41
N SER A 287 19.14 -16.05 12.60
CA SER A 287 20.19 -15.10 13.01
C SER A 287 20.71 -15.40 14.42
N LYS A 288 19.83 -15.81 15.33
CA LYS A 288 20.21 -16.13 16.72
C LYS A 288 21.02 -17.43 16.82
N ASP A 289 20.72 -18.43 16.00
CA ASP A 289 21.44 -19.70 15.96
C ASP A 289 22.84 -19.52 15.34
N ASN A 290 22.98 -18.74 14.27
CA ASN A 290 24.27 -18.38 13.70
C ASN A 290 25.15 -17.60 14.69
N GLY A 291 24.57 -16.72 15.50
CA GLY A 291 25.29 -16.01 16.56
C GLY A 291 25.77 -16.93 17.69
N LYS A 292 25.03 -17.99 18.00
CA LYS A 292 25.45 -19.01 19.00
C LYS A 292 26.54 -19.93 18.44
N SER A 293 26.43 -20.35 17.19
CA SER A 293 27.44 -21.19 16.51
C SER A 293 28.76 -20.44 16.37
N GLY A 294 28.73 -19.14 16.00
CA GLY A 294 29.94 -18.31 15.94
C GLY A 294 30.65 -18.12 17.27
N LYS A 295 29.87 -17.97 18.37
CA LYS A 295 30.44 -17.91 19.74
C LYS A 295 31.03 -19.25 20.22
N SER A 296 30.48 -20.36 19.77
CA SER A 296 31.02 -21.69 20.06
C SER A 296 32.33 -21.95 19.31
N CYS A 297 32.42 -21.54 18.04
CA CYS A 297 33.66 -21.65 17.26
C CYS A 297 34.78 -20.79 17.81
N VAL A 298 34.49 -19.54 18.19
CA VAL A 298 35.51 -18.63 18.82
C VAL A 298 35.95 -19.13 20.19
N LYS A 299 35.08 -19.82 20.95
CA LYS A 299 35.48 -20.48 22.21
C LYS A 299 36.33 -21.71 21.96
N ALA A 300 36.03 -22.52 20.94
CA ALA A 300 36.84 -23.69 20.58
C ALA A 300 38.25 -23.28 20.13
N ASP A 301 38.38 -22.23 19.29
CA ASP A 301 39.67 -21.70 18.85
C ASP A 301 40.49 -21.11 20.01
N LYS A 302 39.87 -20.42 20.98
CA LYS A 302 40.54 -19.93 22.17
C LYS A 302 40.97 -21.07 23.11
N GLN A 303 40.21 -22.15 23.15
CA GLN A 303 40.57 -23.34 23.97
C GLN A 303 41.69 -24.15 23.30
N ALA A 304 41.73 -24.24 21.97
CA ALA A 304 42.77 -24.85 21.19
C ALA A 304 44.08 -24.05 21.28
N ALA A 305 44.01 -22.72 21.26
CA ALA A 305 45.16 -21.84 21.43
C ALA A 305 45.73 -21.80 22.88
N GLY A 306 44.89 -22.12 23.89
CA GLY A 306 45.33 -22.17 25.29
C GLY A 306 45.99 -23.49 25.70
N ASN A 307 45.95 -24.54 24.88
CA ASN A 307 46.51 -25.87 25.14
C ASN A 307 47.82 -26.15 24.35
N LEU A 308 48.47 -25.17 23.81
CA LEU A 308 49.81 -25.33 23.24
C LEU A 308 50.80 -25.41 24.43
N PRO A 309 51.59 -26.49 24.57
CA PRO A 309 52.61 -26.58 25.62
C PRO A 309 53.69 -25.53 25.34
N ASP A 310 54.09 -24.93 26.45
CA ASP A 310 55.08 -23.89 26.54
C ASP A 310 56.39 -24.27 25.76
N GLY A 311 56.68 -23.52 24.72
CA GLY A 311 57.74 -23.82 23.76
C GLY A 311 59.14 -23.51 24.32
N SER A 312 59.59 -24.28 25.34
CA SER A 312 60.95 -24.18 25.89
C SER A 312 61.92 -25.22 25.33
N LEU A 313 61.77 -25.70 24.12
CA LEU A 313 62.64 -26.75 23.55
C LEU A 313 63.17 -26.44 22.11
N PHE A 314 63.14 -25.23 21.60
CA PHE A 314 63.79 -24.89 20.33
C PHE A 314 64.64 -23.61 20.42
N GLY A 315 65.60 -23.63 21.40
CA GLY A 315 66.57 -22.57 21.62
C GLY A 315 68.04 -23.05 21.65
N LYS A 316 68.38 -24.13 20.95
CA LYS A 316 69.79 -24.56 20.81
C LYS A 316 69.98 -25.38 19.55
N ALA A 317 70.04 -24.80 18.42
CA ALA A 317 70.64 -25.40 17.20
C ALA A 317 70.64 -24.40 16.03
N PHE A 318 71.24 -23.20 16.20
CA PHE A 318 71.64 -22.38 15.02
C PHE A 318 72.78 -21.43 15.49
N HIS A 319 73.90 -22.06 15.93
CA HIS A 319 75.16 -21.35 15.98
C HIS A 319 76.26 -22.39 15.78
N GLU A 320 76.59 -22.67 14.54
CA GLU A 320 77.82 -23.26 14.06
C GLU A 320 77.64 -23.65 12.61
N SER A 321 78.10 -22.78 11.75
CA SER A 321 78.74 -23.07 10.46
C SER A 321 78.90 -21.77 9.70
N LYS A 322 79.95 -21.05 10.01
CA LYS A 322 80.68 -20.23 9.06
C LYS A 322 82.16 -20.55 9.32
N ASP A 323 82.73 -21.28 8.48
CA ASP A 323 84.07 -21.13 7.89
C ASP A 323 84.02 -21.78 6.49
#